data_18ee60292be12477e02232bebedf98b9
#
_entry.id   18ee60292be12477e02232bebedf98b9
#
_cell.length_a   1.000
_cell.length_b   1.000
_cell.length_c   1.000
_cell.angle_alpha   90.00
_cell.angle_beta   90.00
_cell.angle_gamma   90.00
#
_symmetry.space_group_name_H-M   'P 1'
#
loop_
_entity.id
_entity.type
_entity.pdbx_description
1 polymer ?
#
loop_
_entity_poly.entity_id
_entity_poly.type
_entity_poly.pdbx_seq_one_letter_code
_entity_poly.pdbx_strand_id
1 'polypeptide(L)'
;MDNEKISVLVVEPAKKPYTKEVSSELSSLQHEVGGYIQAVYPYDEPVAIICDEEAKLKGSELNRVLRDEDGKIYDVIAGTFLIVGLGEDDFTSLTPEHMKQFKEKFDTPEMFMRIIGKLVVLPMEEQRAKAKKPSVLQKLKEAQADLPKKSPGKAKEAEL
;
A
#
# COMPACT_ATOMS: atom_id res chain seq x y z
N MET A 1 -1.33 23.73 21.30
CA MET A 1 -1.16 23.60 21.00
C MET A 1 -0.83 22.92 20.75
N ASP A 2 -0.84 22.55 20.64
CA ASP A 2 -0.60 22.01 20.41
C ASP A 2 -0.53 21.31 19.45
N ASN A 3 -0.43 21.46 18.54
CA ASN A 3 -0.37 20.81 17.45
C ASN A 3 0.91 20.28 17.32
N GLU A 4 1.22 19.14 17.75
CA GLU A 4 2.44 18.57 17.63
C GLU A 4 2.53 18.00 16.26
N LYS A 5 3.65 18.20 15.58
CA LYS A 5 3.85 17.63 14.26
C LYS A 5 4.63 16.36 14.36
N ILE A 6 4.24 15.39 13.59
CA ILE A 6 4.96 14.10 13.58
C ILE A 6 5.38 13.82 12.14
N SER A 7 6.48 13.11 12.01
CA SER A 7 7.00 12.73 10.71
C SER A 7 6.45 11.36 10.36
N VAL A 8 5.74 11.28 9.27
CA VAL A 8 5.08 10.04 8.88
C VAL A 8 5.46 9.69 7.45
N LEU A 9 5.21 8.46 7.08
CA LEU A 9 5.42 8.04 5.71
C LEU A 9 4.06 8.06 5.03
N VAL A 10 3.98 8.69 3.87
CA VAL A 10 2.72 8.77 3.12
C VAL A 10 2.85 7.86 1.92
N VAL A 11 1.86 6.99 1.74
CA VAL A 11 1.87 6.06 0.61
C VAL A 11 0.59 6.31 -0.18
N GLU A 12 0.74 6.81 -1.41
CA GLU A 12 -0.40 7.09 -2.26
C GLU A 12 -0.46 6.08 -3.39
N PRO A 13 -1.65 5.82 -3.93
CA PRO A 13 -1.75 4.83 -5.01
C PRO A 13 -0.89 5.23 -6.19
N ALA A 14 -0.20 4.27 -6.75
CA ALA A 14 0.61 4.44 -7.96
C ALA A 14 1.77 5.41 -7.81
N LYS A 15 2.20 5.69 -6.59
CA LYS A 15 3.30 6.60 -6.36
C LYS A 15 4.27 6.03 -5.34
N LYS A 16 5.48 6.52 -5.38
CA LYS A 16 6.46 6.10 -4.39
C LYS A 16 6.18 6.79 -3.08
N PRO A 17 6.47 6.14 -1.97
CA PRO A 17 6.17 6.72 -0.67
C PRO A 17 7.07 7.92 -0.39
N TYR A 18 6.61 8.82 0.43
CA TYR A 18 7.41 9.97 0.80
C TYR A 18 7.15 10.37 2.24
N THR A 19 8.09 11.07 2.82
CA THR A 19 7.98 11.51 4.21
C THR A 19 7.26 12.85 4.26
N LYS A 20 6.44 13.04 5.27
CA LYS A 20 5.72 14.29 5.42
C LYS A 20 5.53 14.57 6.89
N GLU A 21 5.50 15.83 7.26
CA GLU A 21 5.20 16.20 8.62
C GLU A 21 3.75 16.61 8.69
N VAL A 22 3.02 16.01 9.59
CA VAL A 22 1.59 16.31 9.71
C VAL A 22 1.28 16.49 11.18
N SER A 23 0.16 17.12 11.46
CA SER A 23 -0.25 17.28 12.85
C SER A 23 -0.77 15.93 13.33
N SER A 24 -0.54 15.62 14.58
CA SER A 24 -1.02 14.38 15.13
C SER A 24 -2.49 14.44 15.50
N GLU A 25 -3.14 15.55 15.27
CA GLU A 25 -4.54 15.67 15.59
C GLU A 25 -5.40 14.82 14.68
N LEU A 26 -6.49 14.32 15.20
CA LEU A 26 -7.37 13.46 14.45
C LEU A 26 -7.82 14.08 13.16
N SER A 27 -8.23 15.34 13.20
CA SER A 27 -8.73 15.97 11.98
C SER A 27 -7.68 16.07 10.90
N SER A 28 -6.41 16.23 11.30
CA SER A 28 -5.35 16.30 10.32
C SER A 28 -5.14 14.94 9.69
N LEU A 29 -5.17 13.90 10.50
CA LEU A 29 -4.97 12.56 9.98
C LEU A 29 -6.13 12.19 9.06
N GLN A 30 -7.34 12.59 9.42
CA GLN A 30 -8.49 12.33 8.57
C GLN A 30 -8.33 13.04 7.24
N HIS A 31 -7.82 14.25 7.27
CA HIS A 31 -7.65 14.99 6.04
C HIS A 31 -6.61 14.29 5.15
N GLU A 32 -5.55 13.78 5.73
CA GLU A 32 -4.51 13.14 4.93
C GLU A 32 -5.02 11.88 4.23
N VAL A 33 -5.86 11.10 4.88
CA VAL A 33 -6.32 9.87 4.25
C VAL A 33 -7.66 10.04 3.54
N GLY A 34 -8.31 11.14 3.74
CA GLY A 34 -9.55 11.41 3.02
C GLY A 34 -10.82 10.87 3.64
N GLY A 35 -10.80 10.57 4.92
CA GLY A 35 -12.00 10.07 5.57
C GLY A 35 -11.74 9.69 7.00
N TYR A 36 -12.67 8.98 7.61
CA TYR A 36 -12.48 8.55 8.98
C TYR A 36 -11.36 7.55 9.05
N ILE A 37 -10.51 7.66 10.03
CA ILE A 37 -9.32 6.83 10.05
C ILE A 37 -9.56 5.50 10.72
N GLN A 38 -8.82 4.53 10.27
CA GLN A 38 -8.77 3.22 10.87
C GLN A 38 -7.30 2.94 11.07
N ALA A 39 -6.91 2.45 12.22
CA ALA A 39 -5.52 2.11 12.47
C ALA A 39 -5.39 0.61 12.48
N VAL A 40 -4.44 0.07 11.74
CA VAL A 40 -4.19 -1.36 11.75
C VAL A 40 -2.74 -1.58 12.13
N TYR A 41 -2.46 -2.72 12.70
CA TYR A 41 -1.15 -3.00 13.27
C TYR A 41 -0.59 -4.30 12.72
N PRO A 42 -0.23 -4.32 11.46
CA PRO A 42 0.22 -5.57 10.83
C PRO A 42 1.65 -5.99 11.12
N TYR A 43 2.39 -5.17 11.84
CA TYR A 43 3.80 -5.45 12.04
C TYR A 43 4.14 -5.54 13.51
N ASP A 44 5.26 -6.20 13.80
CA ASP A 44 5.73 -6.30 15.17
C ASP A 44 6.34 -5.00 15.67
N GLU A 45 6.80 -4.17 14.76
CA GLU A 45 7.39 -2.90 15.15
C GLU A 45 6.32 -1.99 15.72
N PRO A 46 6.70 -1.01 16.56
CA PRO A 46 5.72 -0.10 17.15
C PRO A 46 5.28 0.96 16.15
N VAL A 47 4.59 0.52 15.12
CA VAL A 47 4.07 1.41 14.10
C VAL A 47 2.65 1.01 13.78
N ALA A 48 1.91 1.92 13.17
CA ALA A 48 0.55 1.64 12.75
C ALA A 48 0.35 2.15 11.35
N ILE A 49 -0.56 1.52 10.64
CA ILE A 49 -0.98 2.02 9.33
C ILE A 49 -2.28 2.74 9.59
N ILE A 50 -2.37 4.00 9.17
CA ILE A 50 -3.59 4.80 9.31
C ILE A 50 -4.20 4.92 7.92
N CYS A 51 -5.41 4.46 7.74
CA CYS A 51 -6.05 4.48 6.45
C CYS A 51 -7.51 4.90 6.58
N ASP A 52 -8.16 5.11 5.45
CA ASP A 52 -9.57 5.51 5.43
C ASP A 52 -10.40 4.26 5.66
N GLU A 53 -11.15 4.25 6.73
CA GLU A 53 -11.95 3.13 7.09
C GLU A 53 -12.95 2.72 6.00
N GLU A 54 -13.39 3.64 5.19
CA GLU A 54 -14.37 3.36 4.16
C GLU A 54 -13.83 3.42 2.74
N ALA A 55 -12.53 3.39 2.60
CA ALA A 55 -11.94 3.57 1.27
C ALA A 55 -12.46 2.57 0.24
N LYS A 56 -12.57 1.32 0.63
CA LYS A 56 -13.02 0.32 -0.34
C LYS A 56 -14.48 0.53 -0.70
N LEU A 57 -15.28 0.94 0.24
CA LEU A 57 -16.68 1.18 -0.03
C LEU A 57 -16.85 2.38 -0.94
N LYS A 58 -15.99 3.36 -0.83
CA LYS A 58 -16.07 4.54 -1.65
C LYS A 58 -15.47 4.33 -3.03
N GLY A 59 -14.88 3.18 -3.28
CA GLY A 59 -14.26 2.93 -4.55
C GLY A 59 -12.91 3.59 -4.72
N SER A 60 -12.21 3.86 -3.61
CA SER A 60 -10.89 4.46 -3.70
C SER A 60 -9.95 3.50 -4.41
N GLU A 61 -8.96 4.06 -5.06
CA GLU A 61 -8.02 3.27 -5.83
C GLU A 61 -7.23 2.35 -4.93
N LEU A 62 -7.02 1.11 -5.34
CA LEU A 62 -6.24 0.17 -4.55
C LEU A 62 -4.79 0.63 -4.55
N ASN A 63 -4.12 0.47 -3.44
CA ASN A 63 -2.81 1.08 -3.26
C ASN A 63 -1.70 0.05 -3.08
N ARG A 64 -1.74 -0.69 -2.01
CA ARG A 64 -0.71 -1.69 -1.75
C ARG A 64 -1.34 -2.89 -1.10
N VAL A 65 -0.74 -4.05 -1.26
CA VAL A 65 -1.23 -5.25 -0.60
C VAL A 65 -0.46 -5.44 0.68
N LEU A 66 -1.06 -6.13 1.63
CA LEU A 66 -0.37 -6.51 2.85
C LEU A 66 -0.12 -8.01 2.76
N ARG A 67 1.10 -8.41 3.06
CA ARG A 67 1.49 -9.81 2.96
C ARG A 67 1.89 -10.32 4.33
N ASP A 68 1.68 -11.62 4.53
CA ASP A 68 2.04 -12.23 5.80
C ASP A 68 3.50 -12.68 5.72
N GLU A 69 3.96 -13.39 6.70
CA GLU A 69 5.34 -13.81 6.76
C GLU A 69 5.72 -14.74 5.63
N ASP A 70 4.77 -15.43 5.08
CA ASP A 70 5.04 -16.33 3.99
C ASP A 70 4.93 -15.64 2.63
N GLY A 71 4.70 -14.36 2.64
CA GLY A 71 4.56 -13.61 1.41
C GLY A 71 3.17 -13.65 0.81
N LYS A 72 2.22 -14.25 1.51
CA LYS A 72 0.88 -14.32 0.97
C LYS A 72 0.11 -13.07 1.22
N ILE A 73 -0.64 -12.64 0.24
CA ILE A 73 -1.45 -11.44 0.36
C ILE A 73 -2.66 -11.76 1.20
N TYR A 74 -2.87 -11.02 2.26
CA TYR A 74 -4.04 -11.24 3.09
C TYR A 74 -4.97 -10.03 3.14
N ASP A 75 -4.54 -8.91 2.63
CA ASP A 75 -5.40 -7.73 2.60
C ASP A 75 -4.86 -6.74 1.59
N VAL A 76 -5.68 -5.79 1.20
CA VAL A 76 -5.31 -4.74 0.27
C VAL A 76 -5.77 -3.43 0.87
N ILE A 77 -4.92 -2.42 0.86
CA ILE A 77 -5.32 -1.12 1.36
C ILE A 77 -5.69 -0.24 0.18
N ALA A 78 -6.83 0.39 0.24
CA ALA A 78 -7.29 1.31 -0.79
C ALA A 78 -7.08 2.73 -0.32
N GLY A 79 -6.78 3.62 -1.23
CA GLY A 79 -6.59 5.03 -0.92
C GLY A 79 -5.25 5.31 -0.28
N THR A 80 -5.00 6.56 0.02
CA THR A 80 -3.75 6.97 0.65
C THR A 80 -3.71 6.46 2.08
N PHE A 81 -2.57 5.99 2.52
CA PHE A 81 -2.44 5.62 3.91
C PHE A 81 -1.13 6.17 4.47
N LEU A 82 -1.04 6.23 5.78
CA LEU A 82 0.13 6.75 6.45
C LEU A 82 0.70 5.66 7.33
N ILE A 83 2.01 5.70 7.54
CA ILE A 83 2.61 4.83 8.53
C ILE A 83 3.16 5.76 9.61
N VAL A 84 2.74 5.54 10.83
CA VAL A 84 3.10 6.40 11.94
C VAL A 84 3.71 5.55 13.05
N GLY A 85 4.43 6.19 13.95
CA GLY A 85 4.97 5.50 15.09
C GLY A 85 3.94 5.41 16.21
N LEU A 86 4.13 4.49 17.12
CA LEU A 86 3.25 4.35 18.26
C LEU A 86 3.98 4.84 19.50
N GLY A 87 3.41 5.85 20.13
CA GLY A 87 3.94 6.37 21.38
C GLY A 87 3.17 5.74 22.52
N GLU A 88 3.35 6.27 23.69
CA GLU A 88 2.67 5.74 24.84
C GLU A 88 1.18 5.95 24.78
N ASP A 89 0.77 7.13 24.44
CA ASP A 89 -0.66 7.44 24.40
C ASP A 89 -1.17 7.83 23.06
N ASP A 90 -0.29 8.14 22.16
CA ASP A 90 -0.66 8.69 20.88
C ASP A 90 0.18 8.22 19.76
N PHE A 91 -0.21 8.52 18.53
CA PHE A 91 0.64 8.29 17.39
C PHE A 91 1.79 9.29 17.47
N THR A 92 2.95 8.89 17.02
CA THR A 92 4.12 9.72 17.09
C THR A 92 4.89 9.59 15.79
N SER A 93 6.02 10.23 15.68
CA SER A 93 6.84 10.16 14.48
C SER A 93 7.42 8.78 14.30
N LEU A 94 7.61 8.38 13.06
CA LEU A 94 8.37 7.17 12.81
C LEU A 94 9.82 7.49 13.15
N THR A 95 10.54 6.53 13.66
CA THR A 95 11.96 6.71 13.88
C THR A 95 12.63 6.70 12.52
N PRO A 96 13.82 7.24 12.40
CA PRO A 96 14.53 7.22 11.13
C PRO A 96 14.72 5.80 10.61
N GLU A 97 14.94 4.84 11.48
CA GLU A 97 15.09 3.47 11.07
C GLU A 97 13.82 2.90 10.51
N HIS A 98 12.71 3.14 11.16
CA HIS A 98 11.45 2.63 10.67
C HIS A 98 11.03 3.39 9.40
N MET A 99 11.35 4.67 9.31
CA MET A 99 11.04 5.42 8.11
C MET A 99 11.73 4.78 6.92
N LYS A 100 12.99 4.43 7.07
CA LYS A 100 13.73 3.83 6.00
C LYS A 100 13.19 2.44 5.69
N GLN A 101 12.92 1.66 6.71
CA GLN A 101 12.43 0.31 6.55
C GLN A 101 11.12 0.27 5.76
N PHE A 102 10.17 1.10 6.14
CA PHE A 102 8.88 1.05 5.49
C PHE A 102 8.86 1.76 4.15
N LYS A 103 9.75 2.73 3.99
CA LYS A 103 9.86 3.40 2.72
C LYS A 103 10.36 2.38 1.70
N GLU A 104 11.30 1.52 2.09
CA GLU A 104 11.79 0.49 1.21
C GLU A 104 10.73 -0.59 0.98
N LYS A 105 9.97 -0.90 2.01
CA LYS A 105 8.97 -1.92 1.89
C LYS A 105 7.89 -1.55 0.89
N PHE A 106 7.51 -0.31 0.83
CA PHE A 106 6.46 0.13 -0.07
C PHE A 106 6.98 0.94 -1.25
N ASP A 107 8.28 0.84 -1.50
CA ASP A 107 8.90 1.64 -2.55
C ASP A 107 8.29 1.46 -3.92
N THR A 108 7.93 0.26 -4.28
CA THR A 108 7.41 0.02 -5.61
C THR A 108 5.89 0.09 -5.61
N PRO A 109 5.32 1.02 -6.36
CA PRO A 109 3.88 1.08 -6.46
C PRO A 109 3.34 -0.18 -7.12
N GLU A 110 2.08 -0.49 -6.88
CA GLU A 110 1.49 -1.71 -7.39
C GLU A 110 0.31 -1.40 -8.27
N MET A 111 0.16 -2.18 -9.31
CA MET A 111 -0.91 -2.02 -10.23
C MET A 111 -1.87 -3.17 -10.00
N PHE A 112 -3.15 -2.88 -9.98
CA PHE A 112 -4.16 -3.87 -9.72
C PHE A 112 -5.07 -4.03 -10.92
N MET A 113 -5.34 -5.25 -11.34
CA MET A 113 -6.26 -5.47 -12.43
C MET A 113 -7.01 -6.74 -12.19
N ARG A 114 -8.15 -6.87 -12.85
CA ARG A 114 -8.92 -8.07 -12.74
C ARG A 114 -8.79 -8.83 -14.02
N ILE A 115 -8.44 -10.09 -13.92
CA ILE A 115 -8.32 -10.94 -15.09
C ILE A 115 -9.17 -12.17 -14.82
N ILE A 116 -10.17 -12.35 -15.61
CA ILE A 116 -11.09 -13.46 -15.48
C ILE A 116 -11.60 -13.53 -14.04
N GLY A 117 -12.04 -12.40 -13.54
CA GLY A 117 -12.59 -12.35 -12.20
C GLY A 117 -11.60 -12.41 -11.06
N LYS A 118 -10.33 -12.54 -11.35
CA LYS A 118 -9.35 -12.62 -10.28
C LYS A 118 -8.54 -11.35 -10.21
N LEU A 119 -8.17 -10.98 -9.00
CA LEU A 119 -7.39 -9.78 -8.81
C LEU A 119 -5.92 -10.13 -9.01
N VAL A 120 -5.27 -9.41 -9.87
CA VAL A 120 -3.86 -9.62 -10.16
C VAL A 120 -3.12 -8.36 -9.74
N VAL A 121 -2.01 -8.53 -9.01
CA VAL A 121 -1.23 -7.42 -8.53
C VAL A 121 0.14 -7.50 -9.15
N LEU A 122 0.56 -6.43 -9.81
CA LEU A 122 1.87 -6.38 -10.45
C LEU A 122 2.65 -5.18 -9.96
N PRO A 123 3.94 -5.30 -9.80
CA PRO A 123 4.74 -4.14 -9.39
C PRO A 123 4.78 -3.14 -10.54
N MET A 124 4.70 -1.88 -10.20
CA MET A 124 4.73 -0.85 -11.18
C MET A 124 6.11 -0.30 -11.21
N GLU A 125 6.87 -0.60 -12.25
CA GLU A 125 8.23 -0.14 -12.32
C GLU A 125 8.29 1.11 -13.12
N GLU A 126 8.04 2.20 -12.51
CA GLU A 126 8.00 3.44 -13.16
C GLU A 126 9.07 3.81 -14.07
N GLN A 127 10.28 3.67 -13.72
CA GLN A 127 11.31 4.04 -14.58
C GLN A 127 11.30 3.19 -15.77
N ARG A 128 11.10 1.93 -15.62
CA ARG A 128 11.08 1.08 -16.72
C ARG A 128 9.90 1.38 -17.55
N ALA A 129 8.80 1.63 -16.98
CA ALA A 129 7.59 1.91 -17.70
C ALA A 129 7.81 3.10 -18.57
N LYS A 130 8.58 4.04 -18.15
CA LYS A 130 8.83 5.16 -18.89
C LYS A 130 9.66 4.79 -20.06
N ALA A 131 10.69 4.08 -19.91
CA ALA A 131 11.57 3.74 -20.97
C ALA A 131 10.97 2.64 -21.81
N LYS A 132 10.25 1.77 -21.25
CA LYS A 132 9.71 0.75 -22.01
C LYS A 132 8.31 0.63 -21.69
N LYS A 133 7.54 1.45 -22.18
CA LYS A 133 6.19 1.45 -22.03
C LYS A 133 5.57 0.16 -22.19
N PRO A 134 5.84 -0.64 -23.07
CA PRO A 134 5.17 -1.89 -23.28
C PRO A 134 5.48 -2.91 -22.23
N SER A 135 6.43 -2.62 -21.40
CA SER A 135 6.81 -3.63 -20.46
C SER A 135 5.71 -4.02 -19.48
N VAL A 136 4.83 -3.15 -19.18
CA VAL A 136 3.76 -3.49 -18.29
C VAL A 136 2.85 -4.50 -18.97
N LEU A 137 2.54 -4.26 -20.25
CA LEU A 137 1.71 -5.15 -20.98
C LEU A 137 2.41 -6.48 -21.14
N GLN A 138 3.69 -6.46 -21.31
CA GLN A 138 4.41 -7.68 -21.47
C GLN A 138 4.37 -8.49 -20.19
N LYS A 139 4.51 -7.88 -19.05
CA LYS A 139 4.45 -8.56 -17.81
C LYS A 139 3.07 -9.14 -17.61
N LEU A 140 2.06 -8.45 -18.05
CA LEU A 140 0.71 -8.92 -17.92
C LEU A 140 0.54 -10.16 -18.79
N LYS A 141 1.09 -10.16 -19.98
CA LYS A 141 0.97 -11.29 -20.85
C LYS A 141 1.70 -12.47 -20.26
N GLU A 142 2.83 -12.26 -19.68
CA GLU A 142 3.57 -13.32 -19.06
C GLU A 142 2.81 -13.90 -17.88
N ALA A 143 2.16 -13.06 -17.12
CA ALA A 143 1.39 -13.52 -15.99
C ALA A 143 0.24 -14.37 -16.47
N GLN A 144 -0.39 -13.98 -17.57
CA GLN A 144 -1.47 -14.75 -18.10
C GLN A 144 -0.97 -16.06 -18.66
N ALA A 145 0.17 -16.04 -19.26
CA ALA A 145 0.72 -17.24 -19.81
C ALA A 145 1.08 -18.25 -18.74
N ASP A 146 1.46 -17.77 -17.58
CA ASP A 146 1.79 -18.63 -16.51
C ASP A 146 0.59 -19.26 -15.85
N LEU A 147 -0.55 -18.74 -16.09
CA LEU A 147 -1.73 -19.30 -15.52
C LEU A 147 -1.91 -20.59 -16.27
N PRO A 148 -2.44 -21.54 -15.64
CA PRO A 148 -2.62 -22.82 -16.24
C PRO A 148 -3.38 -22.64 -17.42
N LYS A 149 -2.81 -22.26 -18.38
CA LYS A 149 -3.42 -22.10 -19.51
C LYS A 149 -4.11 -23.24 -19.72
N LYS A 150 -3.75 -24.20 -19.32
CA LYS A 150 -4.31 -25.26 -19.61
C LYS A 150 -5.08 -25.47 -18.57
N SER A 151 -5.00 -25.11 -17.66
CA SER A 151 -5.57 -25.32 -16.73
C SER A 151 -6.10 -24.59 -16.22
N PRO A 152 -6.35 -24.51 -16.00
CA PRO A 152 -6.92 -23.83 -15.51
C PRO A 152 -6.60 -23.10 -14.80
N GLY A 153 -6.53 -22.99 -14.64
CA GLY A 153 -6.31 -22.17 -14.09
C GLY A 153 -5.59 -22.02 -13.28
N LYS A 154 -5.06 -22.26 -13.10
CA LYS A 154 -4.38 -22.13 -12.33
C LYS A 154 -4.22 -21.16 -12.03
N ALA A 155 -4.59 -21.04 -12.29
CA ALA A 155 -4.42 -20.18 -12.01
C ALA A 155 -3.96 -19.73 -11.07
N LYS A 156 -3.42 -19.92 -10.71
CA LYS A 156 -2.83 -19.57 -9.80
C LYS A 156 -3.06 -18.41 -9.44
N GLU A 157 -3.33 -17.86 -9.97
CA GLU A 157 -3.56 -16.76 -9.68
C GLU A 157 -4.22 -16.80 -8.72
N ALA A 158 -4.58 -17.56 -8.80
CA ALA A 158 -5.36 -17.72 -7.90
C ALA A 158 -4.78 -17.41 -6.74
N GLU A 159 -3.85 -17.60 -6.54
CA GLU A 159 -3.28 -17.32 -5.48
C GLU A 159 -3.50 -16.09 -4.98
N LEU A 160 -3.92 -15.28 -5.48
CA LEU A 160 -4.05 -14.00 -4.90
C LEU A 160 -5.07 -13.91 -3.91
#